data_5208899238e2c23896c5a6dad20e403d
#
_entry.id   5208899238e2c23896c5a6dad20e403d
#
_cell.length_a   1.000
_cell.length_b   1.000
_cell.length_c   1.000
_cell.angle_alpha   90.00
_cell.angle_beta   90.00
_cell.angle_gamma   90.00
#
_symmetry.space_group_name_H-M   'P 1'
#
loop_
_entity.id
_entity.type
_entity.pdbx_description
1 polymer ?
#
loop_
_entity_poly.entity_id
_entity_poly.type
_entity_poly.pdbx_seq_one_letter_code
_entity_poly.pdbx_strand_id
1 'polypeptide(L)'
;MAKEFVSIQIRHDMEARTLELTQEDYWVKAVERFKEFLPRAGPKERLVPLSPADERLLVEPSEEEMAEASHLPYTSLLGVCQYPSAYTRLEMRYAMSILSRFRTKWGKKHFEILVKTLEYGYATRKMGLKYDGNQAGDKTNVLEGYADSSLSLPRSQGCRTVVMNNAAVSFTSKRHTTTDDSTAAAELTEQYLCACDVEGYRNLMQEIGLMQDGPTVIWQDNQAAIQIAMNRGALAKKTRAMEMRVMTIRNKIEDMKVVPMYLRTSEMIADIGTKALDPKLFIYLRDKLCGYGKE
;
A
#
# COMPACT_ATOMS: atom_id res chain seq x y z
N MET A 1 -16.26 14.08 -20.50
CA MET A 1 -15.48 13.67 -19.32
C MET A 1 -13.99 13.77 -19.62
N ALA A 2 -13.14 14.20 -18.68
CA ALA A 2 -11.70 14.26 -18.87
C ALA A 2 -11.15 12.85 -19.13
N LYS A 3 -10.34 12.69 -20.18
CA LYS A 3 -9.70 11.39 -20.50
C LYS A 3 -8.33 11.22 -19.83
N GLU A 4 -7.76 12.32 -19.37
CA GLU A 4 -6.47 12.34 -18.69
C GLU A 4 -6.43 13.50 -17.67
N PHE A 5 -5.80 13.24 -16.52
CA PHE A 5 -5.50 14.23 -15.49
C PHE A 5 -4.16 13.93 -14.86
N VAL A 6 -3.22 14.87 -14.93
CA VAL A 6 -1.86 14.76 -14.33
C VAL A 6 -1.18 13.44 -14.71
N SER A 7 -1.15 13.11 -16.01
CA SER A 7 -0.62 11.85 -16.57
C SER A 7 -1.31 10.58 -16.05
N ILE A 8 -2.50 10.68 -15.48
CA ILE A 8 -3.39 9.56 -15.16
C ILE A 8 -4.44 9.49 -16.26
N GLN A 9 -4.46 8.39 -16.98
CA GLN A 9 -5.47 8.09 -18.00
C GLN A 9 -6.73 7.57 -17.31
N ILE A 10 -7.88 8.14 -17.66
CA ILE A 10 -9.18 7.84 -17.06
C ILE A 10 -10.06 7.18 -18.12
N ARG A 11 -10.42 5.93 -17.90
CA ARG A 11 -11.39 5.19 -18.71
C ARG A 11 -12.62 4.93 -17.87
N HIS A 12 -13.74 5.56 -18.24
CA HIS A 12 -15.00 5.42 -17.55
C HIS A 12 -16.06 4.90 -18.52
N ASP A 13 -16.57 3.71 -18.25
CA ASP A 13 -17.68 3.10 -18.96
C ASP A 13 -18.93 3.17 -18.07
N MET A 14 -19.87 4.01 -18.47
CA MET A 14 -21.13 4.22 -17.72
C MET A 14 -22.08 3.04 -17.85
N GLU A 15 -22.10 2.35 -19.00
CA GLU A 15 -22.95 1.19 -19.23
C GLU A 15 -22.44 -0.04 -18.46
N ALA A 16 -21.13 -0.27 -18.56
CA ALA A 16 -20.46 -1.32 -17.78
C ALA A 16 -20.24 -0.95 -16.31
N ARG A 17 -20.56 0.30 -15.90
CA ARG A 17 -20.35 0.81 -14.53
C ARG A 17 -18.92 0.59 -14.02
N THR A 18 -17.92 0.78 -14.88
CA THR A 18 -16.50 0.59 -14.53
C THR A 18 -15.70 1.88 -14.67
N LEU A 19 -14.72 2.05 -13.80
CA LEU A 19 -13.74 3.15 -13.86
C LEU A 19 -12.34 2.56 -13.77
N GLU A 20 -11.48 2.88 -14.74
CA GLU A 20 -10.08 2.47 -14.74
C GLU A 20 -9.16 3.69 -14.76
N LEU A 21 -8.16 3.70 -13.86
CA LEU A 21 -7.14 4.73 -13.72
C LEU A 21 -5.77 4.12 -14.01
N THR A 22 -5.11 4.51 -15.09
CA THR A 22 -3.80 3.97 -15.50
C THR A 22 -2.78 5.07 -15.79
N GLN A 23 -1.51 4.72 -15.91
CA GLN A 23 -0.42 5.62 -16.28
C GLN A 23 0.50 4.97 -17.32
N GLU A 24 -0.07 4.32 -18.35
CA GLU A 24 0.70 3.58 -19.36
C GLU A 24 1.74 4.46 -20.06
N ASP A 25 1.33 5.62 -20.57
CA ASP A 25 2.21 6.55 -21.30
C ASP A 25 3.32 7.12 -20.41
N TYR A 26 3.04 7.28 -19.13
CA TYR A 26 4.05 7.71 -18.15
C TYR A 26 5.21 6.70 -18.06
N TRP A 27 4.91 5.40 -17.98
CA TRP A 27 5.90 4.35 -17.90
C TRP A 27 6.73 4.22 -19.18
N VAL A 28 6.11 4.43 -20.36
CA VAL A 28 6.84 4.47 -21.64
C VAL A 28 7.86 5.60 -21.64
N LYS A 29 7.46 6.81 -21.23
CA LYS A 29 8.37 7.97 -21.13
C LYS A 29 9.45 7.75 -20.06
N ALA A 30 9.10 7.11 -18.93
CA ALA A 30 10.07 6.80 -17.88
C ALA A 30 11.18 5.87 -18.36
N VAL A 31 10.83 4.80 -19.07
CA VAL A 31 11.81 3.86 -19.64
C VAL A 31 12.69 4.54 -20.69
N GLU A 32 12.12 5.35 -21.57
CA GLU A 32 12.92 6.10 -22.57
C GLU A 32 13.93 7.05 -21.91
N ARG A 33 13.52 7.71 -20.82
CA ARG A 33 14.40 8.63 -20.06
C ARG A 33 15.59 7.91 -19.42
N PHE A 34 15.43 6.65 -19.00
CA PHE A 34 16.47 5.88 -18.30
C PHE A 34 17.00 4.71 -19.14
N LYS A 35 16.83 4.75 -20.47
CA LYS A 35 17.19 3.64 -21.37
C LYS A 35 18.68 3.25 -21.33
N GLU A 36 19.57 4.18 -21.03
CA GLU A 36 21.01 3.92 -20.92
C GLU A 36 21.37 2.97 -19.75
N PHE A 37 20.51 2.88 -18.73
CA PHE A 37 20.66 2.02 -17.56
C PHE A 37 19.93 0.68 -17.70
N LEU A 38 19.23 0.48 -18.80
CA LEU A 38 18.49 -0.74 -19.10
C LEU A 38 19.32 -1.69 -19.98
N PRO A 39 19.02 -3.01 -19.97
CA PRO A 39 19.65 -3.92 -20.90
C PRO A 39 19.42 -3.52 -22.36
N ARG A 40 20.40 -3.77 -23.26
CA ARG A 40 20.27 -3.45 -24.70
C ARG A 40 19.06 -4.10 -25.37
N ALA A 41 18.62 -5.26 -24.86
CA ALA A 41 17.41 -5.96 -25.33
C ALA A 41 16.10 -5.32 -24.83
N GLY A 42 16.16 -4.21 -24.08
CA GLY A 42 15.04 -3.55 -23.44
C GLY A 42 14.79 -4.00 -21.99
N PRO A 43 13.76 -3.43 -21.36
CA PRO A 43 13.40 -3.76 -19.98
C PRO A 43 13.04 -5.24 -19.82
N LYS A 44 13.52 -5.87 -18.75
CA LYS A 44 13.20 -7.26 -18.43
C LYS A 44 11.80 -7.36 -17.85
N GLU A 45 11.13 -8.48 -18.09
CA GLU A 45 9.90 -8.79 -17.39
C GLU A 45 10.17 -9.05 -15.91
N ARG A 46 9.40 -8.39 -15.05
CA ARG A 46 9.48 -8.51 -13.59
C ARG A 46 8.10 -8.81 -13.03
N LEU A 47 8.03 -9.76 -12.14
CA LEU A 47 6.77 -10.18 -11.49
C LEU A 47 6.47 -9.37 -10.23
N VAL A 48 7.50 -8.81 -9.58
CA VAL A 48 7.41 -8.02 -8.33
C VAL A 48 8.30 -6.78 -8.44
N PRO A 49 7.92 -5.66 -7.79
CA PRO A 49 8.72 -4.44 -7.77
C PRO A 49 9.96 -4.55 -6.88
N LEU A 50 9.90 -5.38 -5.85
CA LEU A 50 10.98 -5.69 -4.93
C LEU A 50 10.84 -7.14 -4.47
N SER A 51 11.83 -8.00 -4.77
CA SER A 51 11.83 -9.37 -4.29
C SER A 51 12.41 -9.48 -2.86
N PRO A 52 12.05 -10.53 -2.09
CA PRO A 52 12.68 -10.77 -0.79
C PRO A 52 14.21 -10.93 -0.87
N ALA A 53 14.73 -11.44 -1.98
CA ALA A 53 16.16 -11.55 -2.21
C ALA A 53 16.81 -10.18 -2.44
N ASP A 54 16.18 -9.32 -3.23
CA ASP A 54 16.68 -7.95 -3.48
C ASP A 54 16.60 -7.10 -2.20
N GLU A 55 15.55 -7.23 -1.39
CA GLU A 55 15.42 -6.50 -0.13
C GLU A 55 16.58 -6.78 0.83
N ARG A 56 17.02 -8.03 0.93
CA ARG A 56 18.16 -8.42 1.79
C ARG A 56 19.49 -7.80 1.35
N LEU A 57 19.61 -7.35 0.10
CA LEU A 57 20.80 -6.68 -0.43
C LEU A 57 20.79 -5.16 -0.16
N LEU A 58 19.68 -4.61 0.32
CA LEU A 58 19.53 -3.19 0.65
C LEU A 58 20.08 -2.92 2.06
N VAL A 59 21.40 -2.94 2.18
CA VAL A 59 22.15 -2.61 3.39
C VAL A 59 22.83 -1.25 3.24
N GLU A 60 23.20 -0.59 4.34
CA GLU A 60 23.90 0.70 4.27
C GLU A 60 25.23 0.55 3.51
N PRO A 61 25.44 1.32 2.43
CA PRO A 61 26.65 1.21 1.60
C PRO A 61 27.86 1.84 2.30
N SER A 62 29.06 1.35 1.98
CA SER A 62 30.31 1.99 2.40
C SER A 62 30.50 3.36 1.71
N GLU A 63 31.43 4.19 2.24
CA GLU A 63 31.79 5.46 1.60
C GLU A 63 32.35 5.26 0.19
N GLU A 64 33.12 4.20 -0.03
CA GLU A 64 33.67 3.83 -1.34
C GLU A 64 32.55 3.47 -2.32
N GLU A 65 31.61 2.62 -1.92
CA GLU A 65 30.44 2.25 -2.73
C GLU A 65 29.57 3.46 -3.07
N MET A 66 29.43 4.42 -2.15
CA MET A 66 28.70 5.68 -2.40
C MET A 66 29.45 6.56 -3.40
N ALA A 67 30.77 6.69 -3.27
CA ALA A 67 31.60 7.48 -4.17
C ALA A 67 31.53 6.92 -5.60
N GLU A 68 31.68 5.59 -5.76
CA GLU A 68 31.57 4.92 -7.07
C GLU A 68 30.19 5.10 -7.71
N ALA A 69 29.11 5.12 -6.91
CA ALA A 69 27.75 5.24 -7.39
C ALA A 69 27.26 6.70 -7.53
N SER A 70 28.08 7.69 -7.16
CA SER A 70 27.68 9.12 -7.10
C SER A 70 27.18 9.68 -8.44
N HIS A 71 27.65 9.16 -9.56
CA HIS A 71 27.25 9.56 -10.91
C HIS A 71 25.89 8.98 -11.34
N LEU A 72 25.36 7.97 -10.63
CA LEU A 72 24.09 7.32 -10.98
C LEU A 72 22.90 8.20 -10.54
N PRO A 73 21.86 8.37 -11.38
CA PRO A 73 20.74 9.26 -11.11
C PRO A 73 19.69 8.65 -10.19
N TYR A 74 20.10 8.13 -9.01
CA TYR A 74 19.25 7.40 -8.09
C TYR A 74 18.01 8.20 -7.66
N THR A 75 18.21 9.43 -7.18
CA THR A 75 17.11 10.28 -6.69
C THR A 75 16.12 10.65 -7.80
N SER A 76 16.61 10.83 -9.03
CA SER A 76 15.77 11.12 -10.19
C SER A 76 14.92 9.90 -10.56
N LEU A 77 15.51 8.70 -10.62
CA LEU A 77 14.80 7.46 -10.89
C LEU A 77 13.82 7.11 -9.77
N LEU A 78 14.22 7.33 -8.50
CA LEU A 78 13.35 7.13 -7.35
C LEU A 78 12.08 8.00 -7.46
N GLY A 79 12.22 9.28 -7.79
CA GLY A 79 11.09 10.19 -7.99
C GLY A 79 10.16 9.75 -9.12
N VAL A 80 10.73 9.24 -10.22
CA VAL A 80 9.95 8.71 -11.35
C VAL A 80 9.13 7.48 -10.95
N CYS A 81 9.67 6.55 -10.18
CA CYS A 81 8.92 5.38 -9.71
C CYS A 81 7.95 5.73 -8.56
N GLN A 82 8.28 6.73 -7.75
CA GLN A 82 7.47 7.14 -6.61
C GLN A 82 6.15 7.79 -7.02
N TYR A 83 6.13 8.55 -8.11
CA TYR A 83 4.92 9.23 -8.57
C TYR A 83 3.77 8.27 -8.88
N PRO A 84 3.91 7.27 -9.78
CA PRO A 84 2.82 6.32 -10.03
C PRO A 84 2.45 5.50 -8.78
N SER A 85 3.42 5.16 -7.93
CA SER A 85 3.15 4.42 -6.69
C SER A 85 2.24 5.19 -5.72
N ALA A 86 2.16 6.51 -5.86
CA ALA A 86 1.30 7.34 -5.03
C ALA A 86 -0.16 7.36 -5.50
N TYR A 87 -0.44 7.01 -6.77
CA TYR A 87 -1.75 7.23 -7.37
C TYR A 87 -2.38 5.99 -7.98
N THR A 88 -1.72 5.31 -8.90
CA THR A 88 -2.30 4.20 -9.67
C THR A 88 -1.60 2.85 -9.46
N ARG A 89 -0.39 2.85 -8.87
CA ARG A 89 0.45 1.68 -8.69
C ARG A 89 0.78 1.46 -7.21
N LEU A 90 -0.29 1.34 -6.43
CA LEU A 90 -0.23 1.31 -4.95
C LEU A 90 0.58 0.12 -4.42
N GLU A 91 0.58 -0.99 -5.15
CA GLU A 91 1.35 -2.20 -4.85
C GLU A 91 2.88 -1.98 -4.86
N MET A 92 3.34 -0.90 -5.47
CA MET A 92 4.76 -0.52 -5.47
C MET A 92 5.17 0.29 -4.22
N ARG A 93 4.21 0.73 -3.40
CA ARG A 93 4.46 1.62 -2.24
C ARG A 93 5.47 1.07 -1.26
N TYR A 94 5.43 -0.24 -0.99
CA TYR A 94 6.41 -0.88 -0.10
C TYR A 94 7.83 -0.74 -0.66
N ALA A 95 8.04 -1.14 -1.92
CA ALA A 95 9.34 -1.00 -2.59
C ALA A 95 9.85 0.45 -2.53
N MET A 96 8.96 1.42 -2.79
CA MET A 96 9.31 2.84 -2.71
C MET A 96 9.63 3.29 -1.27
N SER A 97 8.91 2.78 -0.27
CA SER A 97 9.18 3.06 1.14
C SER A 97 10.58 2.58 1.54
N ILE A 98 10.98 1.36 1.12
CA ILE A 98 12.30 0.81 1.41
C ILE A 98 13.40 1.56 0.66
N LEU A 99 13.27 1.72 -0.65
CA LEU A 99 14.28 2.38 -1.49
C LEU A 99 14.46 3.85 -1.12
N SER A 100 13.42 4.54 -0.67
CA SER A 100 13.50 5.93 -0.21
C SER A 100 14.41 6.13 1.01
N ARG A 101 14.66 5.09 1.79
CA ARG A 101 15.57 5.14 2.96
C ARG A 101 17.01 5.44 2.54
N PHE A 102 17.36 5.10 1.31
CA PHE A 102 18.70 5.27 0.74
C PHE A 102 18.83 6.53 -0.13
N ARG A 103 17.85 7.44 -0.10
CA ARG A 103 17.85 8.65 -0.93
C ARG A 103 19.10 9.52 -0.82
N THR A 104 19.73 9.54 0.33
CA THR A 104 20.95 10.32 0.61
C THR A 104 22.21 9.48 0.66
N LYS A 105 22.08 8.15 0.70
CA LYS A 105 23.19 7.20 0.83
C LYS A 105 22.90 5.95 0.00
N TRP A 106 23.32 5.90 -1.25
CA TRP A 106 23.11 4.75 -2.12
C TRP A 106 24.42 4.27 -2.72
N GLY A 107 24.52 2.96 -2.99
CA GLY A 107 25.55 2.33 -3.78
C GLY A 107 24.97 1.75 -5.07
N LYS A 108 25.82 1.15 -5.90
CA LYS A 108 25.44 0.57 -7.20
C LYS A 108 24.31 -0.45 -7.09
N LYS A 109 24.34 -1.31 -6.06
CA LYS A 109 23.28 -2.32 -5.82
C LYS A 109 21.89 -1.69 -5.59
N HIS A 110 21.84 -0.58 -4.86
CA HIS A 110 20.59 0.16 -4.64
C HIS A 110 20.01 0.67 -5.94
N PHE A 111 20.87 1.22 -6.82
CA PHE A 111 20.45 1.69 -8.13
C PHE A 111 19.98 0.54 -9.02
N GLU A 112 20.68 -0.58 -9.06
CA GLU A 112 20.29 -1.77 -9.82
C GLU A 112 18.93 -2.32 -9.40
N ILE A 113 18.64 -2.33 -8.09
CA ILE A 113 17.32 -2.75 -7.56
C ILE A 113 16.24 -1.73 -7.94
N LEU A 114 16.55 -0.44 -7.90
CA LEU A 114 15.60 0.59 -8.33
C LEU A 114 15.32 0.50 -9.84
N VAL A 115 16.32 0.15 -10.67
CA VAL A 115 16.12 -0.16 -12.11
C VAL A 115 15.17 -1.35 -12.28
N LYS A 116 15.29 -2.43 -11.47
CA LYS A 116 14.33 -3.55 -11.50
C LYS A 116 12.91 -3.10 -11.16
N THR A 117 12.76 -2.13 -10.26
CA THR A 117 11.44 -1.54 -9.93
C THR A 117 10.85 -0.77 -11.12
N LEU A 118 11.68 -0.03 -11.88
CA LEU A 118 11.28 0.60 -13.15
C LEU A 118 10.85 -0.46 -14.19
N GLU A 119 11.64 -1.54 -14.34
CA GLU A 119 11.31 -2.65 -15.23
C GLU A 119 9.95 -3.28 -14.89
N TYR A 120 9.66 -3.49 -13.58
CA TYR A 120 8.34 -3.96 -13.13
C TYR A 120 7.22 -2.99 -13.52
N GLY A 121 7.40 -1.70 -13.25
CA GLY A 121 6.41 -0.68 -13.62
C GLY A 121 6.09 -0.68 -15.11
N TYR A 122 7.13 -0.80 -15.95
CA TYR A 122 6.97 -0.88 -17.41
C TYR A 122 6.34 -2.20 -17.88
N ALA A 123 6.78 -3.35 -17.36
CA ALA A 123 6.23 -4.65 -17.72
C ALA A 123 4.73 -4.74 -17.43
N THR A 124 4.29 -4.08 -16.36
CA THR A 124 2.88 -4.05 -15.92
C THR A 124 2.20 -2.70 -16.21
N ARG A 125 2.70 -1.89 -17.12
CA ARG A 125 2.28 -0.49 -17.36
C ARG A 125 0.80 -0.31 -17.69
N LYS A 126 0.15 -1.34 -18.22
CA LYS A 126 -1.30 -1.33 -18.51
C LYS A 126 -2.16 -1.50 -17.27
N MET A 127 -1.55 -1.90 -16.15
CA MET A 127 -2.26 -2.02 -14.88
C MET A 127 -2.39 -0.66 -14.19
N GLY A 128 -3.45 -0.54 -13.40
CA GLY A 128 -3.71 0.62 -12.56
C GLY A 128 -4.76 0.26 -11.50
N LEU A 129 -5.71 1.14 -11.23
CA LEU A 129 -6.84 0.87 -10.35
C LEU A 129 -8.09 0.68 -11.20
N LYS A 130 -8.79 -0.42 -10.98
CA LYS A 130 -10.03 -0.76 -11.69
C LYS A 130 -11.17 -0.93 -10.71
N TYR A 131 -12.08 0.02 -10.72
CA TYR A 131 -13.29 -0.01 -9.90
C TYR A 131 -14.45 -0.60 -10.70
N ASP A 132 -15.22 -1.48 -10.05
CA ASP A 132 -16.40 -2.10 -10.63
C ASP A 132 -17.64 -1.78 -9.77
N GLY A 133 -18.61 -1.08 -10.35
CA GLY A 133 -19.87 -0.74 -9.72
C GLY A 133 -20.92 -1.87 -9.75
N ASN A 134 -20.58 -3.05 -10.32
CA ASN A 134 -21.48 -4.22 -10.37
C ASN A 134 -21.14 -5.23 -9.27
N GLN A 135 -21.02 -4.76 -8.03
CA GLN A 135 -20.73 -5.67 -6.92
C GLN A 135 -21.92 -6.57 -6.61
N ALA A 136 -21.65 -7.84 -6.31
CA ALA A 136 -22.68 -8.80 -5.94
C ALA A 136 -23.38 -8.41 -4.61
N GLY A 137 -24.70 -8.50 -4.59
CA GLY A 137 -25.51 -8.07 -3.43
C GLY A 137 -25.41 -6.57 -3.18
N ASP A 138 -25.59 -6.17 -1.91
CA ASP A 138 -25.59 -4.76 -1.49
C ASP A 138 -24.17 -4.22 -1.21
N LYS A 139 -23.13 -4.78 -1.89
CA LYS A 139 -21.73 -4.38 -1.66
C LYS A 139 -21.26 -3.18 -2.50
N THR A 140 -22.09 -2.67 -3.39
CA THR A 140 -21.76 -1.48 -4.18
C THR A 140 -21.58 -0.27 -3.27
N ASN A 141 -20.45 0.42 -3.39
CA ASN A 141 -20.06 1.57 -2.57
C ASN A 141 -19.88 1.27 -1.07
N VAL A 142 -19.74 0.01 -0.69
CA VAL A 142 -19.39 -0.38 0.68
C VAL A 142 -17.87 -0.22 0.89
N LEU A 143 -17.51 0.42 1.99
CA LEU A 143 -16.12 0.58 2.41
C LEU A 143 -15.65 -0.63 3.21
N GLU A 144 -14.43 -1.09 2.94
CA GLU A 144 -13.71 -2.07 3.74
C GLU A 144 -12.30 -1.56 4.06
N GLY A 145 -11.87 -1.69 5.31
CA GLY A 145 -10.52 -1.34 5.75
C GLY A 145 -9.66 -2.60 5.90
N TYR A 146 -8.36 -2.49 5.64
CA TYR A 146 -7.36 -3.53 5.91
C TYR A 146 -6.18 -2.88 6.61
N ALA A 147 -5.70 -3.50 7.69
CA ALA A 147 -4.58 -3.00 8.46
C ALA A 147 -3.63 -4.14 8.82
N ASP A 148 -2.35 -3.93 8.60
CA ASP A 148 -1.28 -4.88 8.91
C ASP A 148 0.00 -4.14 9.30
N SER A 149 0.85 -4.79 10.10
CA SER A 149 2.16 -4.26 10.43
C SER A 149 3.22 -5.35 10.54
N SER A 150 4.38 -5.07 10.02
CA SER A 150 5.58 -5.90 10.23
C SER A 150 6.46 -5.28 11.31
N LEU A 151 6.59 -5.98 12.45
CA LEU A 151 7.48 -5.56 13.53
C LEU A 151 8.92 -5.59 13.06
N SER A 152 9.59 -4.46 13.07
CA SER A 152 11.00 -4.33 12.71
C SER A 152 11.70 -3.28 13.56
N LEU A 153 13.02 -3.47 13.77
CA LEU A 153 13.83 -2.49 14.51
C LEU A 153 14.46 -1.48 13.53
N PRO A 154 14.58 -0.24 13.96
CA PRO A 154 14.08 0.35 15.21
C PRO A 154 12.60 0.75 15.16
N ARG A 155 11.91 0.57 14.04
CA ARG A 155 10.49 0.97 13.86
C ARG A 155 9.79 0.04 12.88
N SER A 156 8.58 -0.34 13.21
CA SER A 156 7.71 -1.20 12.39
C SER A 156 7.38 -0.55 11.04
N GLN A 157 7.11 -1.39 10.05
CA GLN A 157 6.52 -0.99 8.78
C GLN A 157 5.02 -1.29 8.84
N GLY A 158 4.20 -0.25 8.78
CA GLY A 158 2.76 -0.39 8.78
C GLY A 158 2.15 -0.21 7.39
N CYS A 159 1.03 -0.87 7.18
CA CYS A 159 0.19 -0.69 6.00
C CYS A 159 -1.27 -0.66 6.37
N ARG A 160 -1.99 0.26 5.76
CA ARG A 160 -3.45 0.31 5.78
C ARG A 160 -4.00 0.71 4.43
N THR A 161 -5.14 0.16 4.10
CA THR A 161 -5.86 0.48 2.87
C THR A 161 -7.35 0.51 3.14
N VAL A 162 -8.04 1.38 2.42
CA VAL A 162 -9.50 1.39 2.31
C VAL A 162 -9.86 1.00 0.89
N VAL A 163 -10.72 0.02 0.75
CA VAL A 163 -11.19 -0.54 -0.51
C VAL A 163 -12.66 -0.20 -0.70
N MET A 164 -13.04 0.06 -1.93
CA MET A 164 -14.43 0.23 -2.36
C MET A 164 -14.54 -0.23 -3.82
N ASN A 165 -15.62 -0.93 -4.15
CA ASN A 165 -15.86 -1.38 -5.53
C ASN A 165 -14.66 -2.16 -6.12
N ASN A 166 -14.12 -3.09 -5.37
CA ASN A 166 -13.01 -4.01 -5.69
C ASN A 166 -11.62 -3.38 -5.79
N ALA A 167 -11.44 -2.08 -5.64
CA ALA A 167 -10.12 -1.45 -5.69
C ALA A 167 -9.88 -0.51 -4.52
N ALA A 168 -8.60 -0.29 -4.21
CA ALA A 168 -8.22 0.63 -3.14
C ALA A 168 -8.54 2.08 -3.50
N VAL A 169 -9.22 2.79 -2.61
CA VAL A 169 -9.43 4.25 -2.65
C VAL A 169 -8.40 4.99 -1.81
N SER A 170 -7.74 4.28 -0.89
CA SER A 170 -6.64 4.77 -0.07
C SER A 170 -5.64 3.65 0.18
N PHE A 171 -4.36 3.97 0.17
CA PHE A 171 -3.30 3.03 0.52
C PHE A 171 -2.11 3.77 1.13
N THR A 172 -1.72 3.33 2.31
CA THR A 172 -0.54 3.85 3.01
C THR A 172 0.37 2.69 3.38
N SER A 173 1.63 2.74 2.93
CA SER A 173 2.71 1.88 3.40
C SER A 173 3.81 2.79 3.94
N LYS A 174 4.01 2.77 5.26
CA LYS A 174 4.91 3.73 5.91
C LYS A 174 5.52 3.12 7.18
N ARG A 175 6.76 3.50 7.44
CA ARG A 175 7.43 3.22 8.71
C ARG A 175 6.77 4.01 9.86
N HIS A 176 6.54 3.35 11.00
CA HIS A 176 6.01 4.03 12.18
C HIS A 176 6.92 5.17 12.65
N THR A 177 6.33 6.19 13.24
CA THR A 177 7.07 7.33 13.80
C THR A 177 7.66 7.03 15.17
N THR A 178 7.07 6.05 15.88
CA THR A 178 7.49 5.59 17.20
C THR A 178 7.94 4.13 17.13
N THR A 179 8.71 3.67 18.11
CA THR A 179 9.02 2.26 18.31
C THR A 179 7.83 1.54 18.91
N ASP A 180 7.53 0.35 18.43
CA ASP A 180 6.48 -0.52 18.97
C ASP A 180 7.11 -1.56 19.90
N ASP A 181 6.47 -1.80 21.04
CA ASP A 181 6.98 -2.72 22.08
C ASP A 181 6.68 -4.19 21.74
N SER A 182 5.75 -4.44 20.83
CA SER A 182 5.32 -5.79 20.44
C SER A 182 4.61 -5.78 19.10
N THR A 183 4.48 -6.94 18.48
CA THR A 183 3.67 -7.12 17.26
C THR A 183 2.24 -6.63 17.47
N ALA A 184 1.59 -6.98 18.58
CA ALA A 184 0.23 -6.53 18.88
C ALA A 184 0.12 -5.00 19.01
N ALA A 185 1.17 -4.32 19.53
CA ALA A 185 1.19 -2.86 19.61
C ALA A 185 1.32 -2.22 18.22
N ALA A 186 2.16 -2.78 17.35
CA ALA A 186 2.30 -2.33 15.98
C ALA A 186 0.98 -2.50 15.20
N GLU A 187 0.34 -3.67 15.33
CA GLU A 187 -0.96 -3.98 14.72
C GLU A 187 -2.08 -3.04 15.19
N LEU A 188 -2.18 -2.80 16.51
CA LEU A 188 -3.12 -1.85 17.07
C LEU A 188 -2.91 -0.42 16.57
N THR A 189 -1.65 -0.05 16.32
CA THR A 189 -1.31 1.25 15.76
C THR A 189 -1.90 1.40 14.35
N GLU A 190 -1.68 0.42 13.47
CA GLU A 190 -2.24 0.47 12.11
C GLU A 190 -3.77 0.32 12.11
N GLN A 191 -4.33 -0.51 12.97
CA GLN A 191 -5.78 -0.61 13.13
C GLN A 191 -6.42 0.73 13.54
N TYR A 192 -5.79 1.46 14.49
CA TYR A 192 -6.22 2.80 14.88
C TYR A 192 -6.16 3.78 13.71
N LEU A 193 -5.06 3.80 12.97
CA LEU A 193 -4.88 4.70 11.84
C LEU A 193 -5.86 4.36 10.70
N CYS A 194 -6.10 3.07 10.44
CA CYS A 194 -7.11 2.62 9.47
C CYS A 194 -8.53 3.06 9.88
N ALA A 195 -8.86 2.94 11.17
CA ALA A 195 -10.16 3.40 11.69
C ALA A 195 -10.35 4.92 11.54
N CYS A 196 -9.28 5.71 11.63
CA CYS A 196 -9.33 7.14 11.36
C CYS A 196 -9.52 7.43 9.86
N ASP A 197 -8.80 6.73 8.99
CA ASP A 197 -8.96 6.87 7.54
C ASP A 197 -10.40 6.47 7.11
N VAL A 198 -10.91 5.34 7.60
CA VAL A 198 -12.29 4.89 7.36
C VAL A 198 -13.31 5.93 7.78
N GLU A 199 -13.17 6.54 8.96
CA GLU A 199 -14.09 7.60 9.40
C GLU A 199 -14.07 8.79 8.46
N GLY A 200 -12.88 9.21 7.99
CA GLY A 200 -12.75 10.28 6.98
C GLY A 200 -13.51 9.95 5.69
N TYR A 201 -13.37 8.73 5.18
CA TYR A 201 -14.12 8.29 3.99
C TYR A 201 -15.61 8.16 4.25
N ARG A 202 -16.06 7.67 5.41
CA ARG A 202 -17.48 7.63 5.75
C ARG A 202 -18.09 9.02 5.77
N ASN A 203 -17.40 10.01 6.33
CA ASN A 203 -17.86 11.40 6.34
C ASN A 203 -17.96 11.94 4.91
N LEU A 204 -16.95 11.73 4.05
CA LEU A 204 -16.99 12.10 2.65
C LEU A 204 -18.16 11.43 1.92
N MET A 205 -18.36 10.12 2.11
CA MET A 205 -19.47 9.39 1.51
C MET A 205 -20.83 9.95 1.95
N GLN A 206 -20.98 10.31 3.22
CA GLN A 206 -22.17 10.94 3.74
C GLN A 206 -22.45 12.30 3.08
N GLU A 207 -21.43 13.13 2.91
CA GLU A 207 -21.55 14.44 2.26
C GLU A 207 -22.01 14.35 0.80
N ILE A 208 -21.62 13.28 0.08
CA ILE A 208 -22.06 13.03 -1.30
C ILE A 208 -23.33 12.18 -1.41
N GLY A 209 -24.02 11.90 -0.29
CA GLY A 209 -25.27 11.17 -0.26
C GLY A 209 -25.16 9.65 -0.36
N LEU A 210 -23.98 9.08 -0.14
CA LEU A 210 -23.69 7.65 -0.18
C LEU A 210 -23.37 7.13 1.24
N MET A 211 -24.33 7.19 2.16
CA MET A 211 -24.14 6.75 3.56
C MET A 211 -23.85 5.25 3.63
N GLN A 212 -23.06 4.87 4.64
CA GLN A 212 -22.79 3.47 4.97
C GLN A 212 -23.82 2.97 5.98
N ASP A 213 -24.59 1.94 5.65
CA ASP A 213 -25.73 1.45 6.44
C ASP A 213 -25.34 0.74 7.74
N GLY A 214 -24.05 0.36 7.89
CA GLY A 214 -23.55 -0.32 9.08
C GLY A 214 -22.10 0.06 9.38
N PRO A 215 -21.47 -0.58 10.36
CA PRO A 215 -20.06 -0.37 10.66
C PRO A 215 -19.19 -0.89 9.50
N THR A 216 -18.18 -0.11 9.13
CA THR A 216 -17.19 -0.55 8.15
C THR A 216 -16.29 -1.62 8.77
N VAL A 217 -16.15 -2.75 8.10
CA VAL A 217 -15.26 -3.82 8.54
C VAL A 217 -13.81 -3.37 8.38
N ILE A 218 -13.00 -3.57 9.42
CA ILE A 218 -11.54 -3.46 9.36
C ILE A 218 -10.94 -4.85 9.53
N TRP A 219 -10.39 -5.37 8.46
CA TRP A 219 -9.75 -6.68 8.42
C TRP A 219 -8.38 -6.65 9.07
N GLN A 220 -8.12 -7.63 9.92
CA GLN A 220 -6.91 -7.79 10.72
C GLN A 220 -6.56 -9.28 10.85
N ASP A 221 -5.30 -9.65 10.74
CA ASP A 221 -4.87 -11.04 10.91
C ASP A 221 -4.36 -11.37 12.33
N ASN A 222 -4.16 -10.34 13.16
CA ASN A 222 -3.73 -10.48 14.54
C ASN A 222 -4.92 -10.55 15.50
N GLN A 223 -5.29 -11.77 15.92
CA GLN A 223 -6.42 -11.99 16.86
C GLN A 223 -6.22 -11.28 18.20
N ALA A 224 -4.97 -11.17 18.71
CA ALA A 224 -4.71 -10.49 19.97
C ALA A 224 -5.00 -8.97 19.85
N ALA A 225 -4.64 -8.35 18.72
CA ALA A 225 -4.98 -6.95 18.45
C ALA A 225 -6.50 -6.73 18.39
N ILE A 226 -7.23 -7.63 17.71
CA ILE A 226 -8.70 -7.59 17.65
C ILE A 226 -9.30 -7.71 19.06
N GLN A 227 -8.85 -8.68 19.86
CA GLN A 227 -9.36 -8.86 21.24
C GLN A 227 -9.11 -7.63 22.10
N ILE A 228 -7.92 -7.02 22.01
CA ILE A 228 -7.61 -5.79 22.76
C ILE A 228 -8.53 -4.64 22.32
N ALA A 229 -8.79 -4.49 21.03
CA ALA A 229 -9.69 -3.47 20.53
C ALA A 229 -11.15 -3.69 20.98
N MET A 230 -11.63 -4.94 20.96
CA MET A 230 -13.00 -5.30 21.32
C MET A 230 -13.24 -5.36 22.83
N ASN A 231 -12.24 -5.78 23.63
CA ASN A 231 -12.40 -5.97 25.07
C ASN A 231 -12.39 -4.65 25.84
N ARG A 232 -13.40 -4.49 26.71
CA ARG A 232 -13.53 -3.36 27.64
C ARG A 232 -12.69 -3.52 28.93
N GLY A 233 -11.91 -4.60 29.05
CA GLY A 233 -11.05 -4.87 30.21
C GLY A 233 -9.92 -3.87 30.36
N ALA A 234 -9.37 -3.77 31.59
CA ALA A 234 -8.20 -2.94 31.86
C ALA A 234 -7.02 -3.34 30.96
N LEU A 235 -6.41 -2.37 30.31
CA LEU A 235 -5.18 -2.57 29.54
C LEU A 235 -4.06 -2.92 30.52
N ALA A 236 -3.36 -4.03 30.30
CA ALA A 236 -2.10 -4.29 31.00
C ALA A 236 -1.18 -3.08 30.81
N LYS A 237 -0.34 -2.75 31.81
CA LYS A 237 0.56 -1.59 31.84
C LYS A 237 1.11 -1.22 30.47
N LYS A 238 0.50 -0.26 29.78
CA LYS A 238 0.88 0.22 28.45
C LYS A 238 1.18 1.72 28.51
N THR A 239 1.85 2.22 27.50
CA THR A 239 2.08 3.65 27.38
C THR A 239 0.75 4.39 27.22
N ARG A 240 0.65 5.62 27.76
CA ARG A 240 -0.54 6.48 27.65
C ARG A 240 -0.98 6.67 26.18
N ALA A 241 -0.02 6.74 25.25
CA ALA A 241 -0.31 6.86 23.82
C ALA A 241 -1.06 5.62 23.26
N MET A 242 -0.68 4.42 23.68
CA MET A 242 -1.35 3.18 23.30
C MET A 242 -2.76 3.12 23.90
N GLU A 243 -2.93 3.51 25.14
CA GLU A 243 -4.25 3.57 25.79
C GLU A 243 -5.21 4.48 25.02
N MET A 244 -4.74 5.67 24.63
CA MET A 244 -5.54 6.62 23.85
C MET A 244 -5.97 6.03 22.48
N ARG A 245 -5.09 5.33 21.77
CA ARG A 245 -5.42 4.68 20.50
C ARG A 245 -6.49 3.62 20.66
N VAL A 246 -6.34 2.75 21.68
CA VAL A 246 -7.30 1.69 21.97
C VAL A 246 -8.65 2.27 22.37
N MET A 247 -8.69 3.30 23.23
CA MET A 247 -9.92 3.99 23.58
C MET A 247 -10.62 4.60 22.37
N THR A 248 -9.87 5.22 21.48
CA THR A 248 -10.41 5.79 20.23
C THR A 248 -11.03 4.71 19.32
N ILE A 249 -10.36 3.54 19.17
CA ILE A 249 -10.93 2.42 18.41
C ILE A 249 -12.24 1.95 19.06
N ARG A 250 -12.26 1.78 20.40
CA ARG A 250 -13.45 1.33 21.15
C ARG A 250 -14.62 2.30 20.98
N ASN A 251 -14.39 3.60 21.08
CA ASN A 251 -15.43 4.60 20.84
C ASN A 251 -16.01 4.47 19.42
N LYS A 252 -15.14 4.29 18.40
CA LYS A 252 -15.60 4.10 17.02
C LYS A 252 -16.38 2.79 16.83
N ILE A 253 -16.09 1.74 17.60
CA ILE A 253 -16.86 0.48 17.61
C ILE A 253 -18.22 0.71 18.29
N GLU A 254 -18.24 1.39 19.43
CA GLU A 254 -19.48 1.72 20.15
C GLU A 254 -20.41 2.63 19.33
N ASP A 255 -19.83 3.57 18.59
CA ASP A 255 -20.54 4.46 17.66
C ASP A 255 -20.99 3.75 16.37
N MET A 256 -20.79 2.44 16.24
CA MET A 256 -21.12 1.65 15.05
C MET A 256 -20.46 2.17 13.76
N LYS A 257 -19.29 2.80 13.87
CA LYS A 257 -18.54 3.31 12.71
C LYS A 257 -17.63 2.26 12.09
N VAL A 258 -17.01 1.43 12.92
CA VAL A 258 -16.10 0.37 12.49
C VAL A 258 -16.31 -0.92 13.28
N VAL A 259 -15.95 -2.05 12.69
CA VAL A 259 -15.90 -3.35 13.37
C VAL A 259 -14.64 -4.11 12.94
N PRO A 260 -13.71 -4.42 13.86
CA PRO A 260 -12.56 -5.27 13.56
C PRO A 260 -12.99 -6.71 13.34
N MET A 261 -12.51 -7.34 12.26
CA MET A 261 -12.77 -8.74 11.96
C MET A 261 -11.49 -9.45 11.56
N TYR A 262 -11.43 -10.75 11.88
CA TYR A 262 -10.27 -11.57 11.52
C TYR A 262 -10.28 -11.93 10.04
N LEU A 263 -9.11 -11.80 9.42
CA LEU A 263 -8.84 -12.30 8.08
C LEU A 263 -7.57 -13.15 8.09
N ARG A 264 -7.53 -14.20 7.29
CA ARG A 264 -6.30 -15.02 7.16
C ARG A 264 -5.20 -14.21 6.50
N THR A 265 -3.95 -14.39 6.93
CA THR A 265 -2.77 -13.69 6.38
C THR A 265 -2.65 -13.87 4.86
N SER A 266 -2.99 -15.05 4.31
CA SER A 266 -2.98 -15.27 2.85
C SER A 266 -3.95 -14.40 2.06
N GLU A 267 -4.95 -13.79 2.73
CA GLU A 267 -5.96 -12.91 2.16
C GLU A 267 -5.73 -11.44 2.52
N MET A 268 -4.77 -11.15 3.40
CA MET A 268 -4.49 -9.82 3.92
C MET A 268 -3.86 -8.93 2.85
N ILE A 269 -4.66 -8.08 2.21
CA ILE A 269 -4.20 -7.16 1.15
C ILE A 269 -3.12 -6.21 1.68
N ALA A 270 -3.19 -5.82 2.95
CA ALA A 270 -2.22 -4.91 3.55
C ALA A 270 -0.80 -5.50 3.66
N ASP A 271 -0.64 -6.84 3.61
CA ASP A 271 0.67 -7.51 3.58
C ASP A 271 1.59 -7.01 2.45
N ILE A 272 1.01 -6.62 1.31
CA ILE A 272 1.76 -6.07 0.17
C ILE A 272 2.48 -4.75 0.49
N GLY A 273 2.05 -4.07 1.55
CA GLY A 273 2.63 -2.81 2.00
C GLY A 273 3.55 -2.94 3.22
N THR A 274 3.71 -4.14 3.79
CA THR A 274 4.52 -4.35 5.02
C THR A 274 5.78 -5.18 4.80
N LYS A 275 5.85 -5.97 3.73
CA LYS A 275 6.99 -6.87 3.43
C LYS A 275 7.12 -7.16 1.94
N ALA A 276 8.33 -7.53 1.51
CA ALA A 276 8.52 -8.09 0.18
C ALA A 276 7.94 -9.51 0.14
N LEU A 277 7.10 -9.78 -0.84
CA LEU A 277 6.37 -11.04 -0.99
C LEU A 277 6.92 -11.88 -2.15
N ASP A 278 6.74 -13.20 -2.05
CA ASP A 278 6.98 -14.08 -3.17
C ASP A 278 6.03 -13.76 -4.33
N PRO A 279 6.47 -13.95 -5.60
CA PRO A 279 5.70 -13.53 -6.76
C PRO A 279 4.25 -14.03 -6.79
N LYS A 280 4.01 -15.28 -6.39
CA LYS A 280 2.66 -15.87 -6.42
C LYS A 280 1.69 -15.13 -5.49
N LEU A 281 2.10 -14.92 -4.24
CA LEU A 281 1.28 -14.21 -3.24
C LEU A 281 1.16 -12.73 -3.59
N PHE A 282 2.27 -12.11 -4.05
CA PHE A 282 2.26 -10.71 -4.47
C PHE A 282 1.23 -10.46 -5.58
N ILE A 283 1.25 -11.26 -6.66
CA ILE A 283 0.33 -11.11 -7.78
C ILE A 283 -1.12 -11.26 -7.30
N TYR A 284 -1.40 -12.25 -6.46
CA TYR A 284 -2.74 -12.47 -5.92
C TYR A 284 -3.25 -11.26 -5.11
N LEU A 285 -2.47 -10.75 -4.17
CA LEU A 285 -2.85 -9.62 -3.34
C LEU A 285 -2.89 -8.30 -4.14
N ARG A 286 -1.95 -8.12 -5.09
CA ARG A 286 -1.96 -7.00 -6.03
C ARG A 286 -3.27 -6.94 -6.82
N ASP A 287 -3.66 -8.08 -7.39
CA ASP A 287 -4.86 -8.15 -8.22
C ASP A 287 -6.12 -7.81 -7.40
N LYS A 288 -6.18 -8.24 -6.14
CA LYS A 288 -7.23 -7.81 -5.21
C LYS A 288 -7.16 -6.31 -4.88
N LEU A 289 -5.97 -5.80 -4.59
CA LEU A 289 -5.77 -4.38 -4.26
C LEU A 289 -6.17 -3.44 -5.39
N CYS A 290 -5.87 -3.85 -6.62
CA CYS A 290 -6.03 -3.03 -7.82
C CYS A 290 -7.34 -3.28 -8.58
N GLY A 291 -8.18 -4.22 -8.15
CA GLY A 291 -9.47 -4.53 -8.79
C GLY A 291 -9.37 -5.47 -10.00
N TYR A 292 -8.33 -6.28 -10.09
CA TYR A 292 -8.16 -7.32 -11.12
C TYR A 292 -8.38 -8.73 -10.56
N GLY A 293 -8.65 -8.87 -9.26
CA GLY A 293 -8.98 -10.15 -8.64
C GLY A 293 -10.26 -10.71 -9.25
N LYS A 294 -10.24 -11.99 -9.62
CA LYS A 294 -11.47 -12.72 -9.93
C LYS A 294 -12.08 -13.17 -8.61
N GLU A 295 -13.37 -12.92 -8.42
CA GLU A 295 -14.14 -13.50 -7.34
C GLU A 295 -14.10 -15.06 -7.39
#